data_cd4db493f176ee79f2dfacbb8c33fdfd
#
_entry.id   cd4db493f176ee79f2dfacbb8c33fdfd
#
_cell.length_a   1.000
_cell.length_b   1.000
_cell.length_c   1.000
_cell.angle_alpha   90.00
_cell.angle_beta   90.00
_cell.angle_gamma   90.00
#
_symmetry.space_group_name_H-M   'P 1'
#
loop_
_entity.id
_entity.type
_entity.pdbx_description
1 polymer ?
#
loop_
_entity_poly.entity_id
_entity_poly.type
_entity_poly.pdbx_seq_one_letter_code
_entity_poly.pdbx_strand_id
1 'polypeptide(L)'
;KSDAKYQLDNYIANSLPQEIKLKHNDYETTISLSQIGVSFDTKKASNYAYDIGRKGNIFENNLTVLSTLFGHINIEPTLNLDEEQLKKNLEDISLELPDGVLQSSYYIEGNNLIITSGKEGNVVDVEKTIEAIKNSISTFSCKDSPVELVVRTKAPDSIDLEKIHNEIYKEPVDAYYTQNPFTVYPSENGLDFNISMDEAKNIVFSEQKDEYTIPLKTLTPNV
;
A
#
# COMPACT_ATOMS: atom_id res chain seq x y z
N LYS A 1 -24.34 5.57 -34.41
CA LYS A 1 -23.91 4.90 -33.18
C LYS A 1 -22.42 4.52 -33.17
N SER A 2 -21.91 3.85 -34.22
CA SER A 2 -20.50 3.45 -34.34
C SER A 2 -19.60 4.67 -34.39
N ASP A 3 -19.95 5.72 -35.08
CA ASP A 3 -19.18 6.94 -35.24
C ASP A 3 -19.06 7.72 -33.92
N ALA A 4 -20.16 7.88 -33.18
CA ALA A 4 -20.16 8.54 -31.87
C ALA A 4 -19.27 7.77 -30.85
N LYS A 5 -19.36 6.43 -30.86
CA LYS A 5 -18.50 5.60 -30.02
C LYS A 5 -17.02 5.79 -30.39
N TYR A 6 -16.71 5.75 -31.69
CA TYR A 6 -15.34 5.93 -32.17
C TYR A 6 -14.75 7.31 -31.78
N GLN A 7 -15.52 8.39 -31.92
CA GLN A 7 -15.11 9.72 -31.49
C GLN A 7 -14.85 9.80 -29.99
N LEU A 8 -15.71 9.17 -29.17
CA LEU A 8 -15.56 9.13 -27.72
C LEU A 8 -14.33 8.32 -27.31
N ASP A 9 -14.12 7.15 -27.93
CA ASP A 9 -12.94 6.32 -27.68
C ASP A 9 -11.64 7.08 -28.01
N ASN A 10 -11.59 7.77 -29.15
CA ASN A 10 -10.46 8.59 -29.53
C ASN A 10 -10.22 9.77 -28.59
N TYR A 11 -11.30 10.45 -28.16
CA TYR A 11 -11.19 11.54 -27.21
C TYR A 11 -10.58 11.06 -25.88
N ILE A 12 -11.07 9.96 -25.33
CA ILE A 12 -10.55 9.37 -24.09
C ILE A 12 -9.08 8.98 -24.27
N ALA A 13 -8.73 8.26 -25.34
CA ALA A 13 -7.39 7.83 -25.61
C ALA A 13 -6.38 8.99 -25.73
N ASN A 14 -6.81 10.14 -26.27
CA ASN A 14 -5.97 11.34 -26.40
C ASN A 14 -5.94 12.19 -25.12
N SER A 15 -6.93 12.04 -24.23
CA SER A 15 -7.07 12.82 -23.01
C SER A 15 -6.42 12.18 -21.80
N LEU A 16 -6.18 10.86 -21.82
CA LEU A 16 -5.50 10.16 -20.74
C LEU A 16 -4.00 10.04 -21.00
N PRO A 17 -3.14 10.24 -19.98
CA PRO A 17 -1.73 9.88 -20.04
C PRO A 17 -1.55 8.35 -19.96
N GLN A 18 -0.35 7.87 -20.24
CA GLN A 18 -0.03 6.45 -20.01
C GLN A 18 0.14 6.14 -18.53
N GLU A 19 0.63 7.11 -17.78
CA GLU A 19 0.87 7.02 -16.34
C GLU A 19 0.31 8.25 -15.64
N ILE A 20 -0.24 8.07 -14.46
CA ILE A 20 -0.60 9.16 -13.56
C ILE A 20 0.54 9.43 -12.61
N LYS A 21 0.80 10.71 -12.38
CA LYS A 21 1.74 11.16 -11.37
C LYS A 21 1.04 11.27 -10.03
N LEU A 22 1.67 10.73 -8.99
CA LEU A 22 1.24 10.86 -7.60
C LEU A 22 2.29 11.68 -6.86
N LYS A 23 1.84 12.50 -5.90
CA LYS A 23 2.73 13.40 -5.18
C LYS A 23 2.36 13.47 -3.70
N HIS A 24 3.38 13.56 -2.85
CA HIS A 24 3.29 13.94 -1.45
C HIS A 24 4.51 14.76 -1.06
N ASN A 25 4.33 16.05 -0.77
CA ASN A 25 5.43 16.99 -0.55
C ASN A 25 6.44 16.97 -1.73
N ASP A 26 7.70 16.60 -1.46
CA ASP A 26 8.76 16.46 -2.46
C ASP A 26 8.86 15.04 -3.05
N TYR A 27 8.06 14.10 -2.55
CA TYR A 27 8.01 12.73 -3.08
C TYR A 27 7.06 12.68 -4.27
N GLU A 28 7.56 12.15 -5.39
CA GLU A 28 6.78 11.92 -6.61
C GLU A 28 6.98 10.48 -7.10
N THR A 29 5.89 9.86 -7.56
CA THR A 29 5.90 8.54 -8.17
C THR A 29 4.85 8.46 -9.27
N THR A 30 4.80 7.34 -9.99
CA THR A 30 3.82 7.12 -11.07
C THR A 30 3.12 5.77 -10.94
N ILE A 31 1.89 5.70 -11.44
CA ILE A 31 1.15 4.44 -11.64
C ILE A 31 0.72 4.36 -13.10
N SER A 32 1.03 3.24 -13.75
CA SER A 32 0.58 3.00 -15.12
C SER A 32 -0.92 2.69 -15.15
N LEU A 33 -1.68 3.43 -16.00
CA LEU A 33 -3.11 3.21 -16.17
C LEU A 33 -3.43 1.83 -16.76
N SER A 34 -2.52 1.26 -17.53
CA SER A 34 -2.67 -0.09 -18.08
C SER A 34 -2.53 -1.17 -17.00
N GLN A 35 -1.64 -0.98 -16.01
CA GLN A 35 -1.47 -1.92 -14.90
C GLN A 35 -2.70 -2.01 -14.01
N ILE A 36 -3.40 -0.90 -13.82
CA ILE A 36 -4.64 -0.85 -13.03
C ILE A 36 -5.90 -1.02 -13.91
N GLY A 37 -5.75 -1.46 -15.17
CA GLY A 37 -6.85 -1.86 -16.04
C GLY A 37 -7.87 -0.76 -16.34
N VAL A 38 -7.44 0.52 -16.40
CA VAL A 38 -8.34 1.65 -16.66
C VAL A 38 -9.03 1.50 -18.00
N SER A 39 -10.36 1.55 -17.99
CA SER A 39 -11.20 1.54 -19.16
C SER A 39 -12.51 2.29 -18.93
N PHE A 40 -13.19 2.67 -20.02
CA PHE A 40 -14.46 3.38 -19.96
C PHE A 40 -15.54 2.64 -20.75
N ASP A 41 -16.74 2.50 -20.17
CA ASP A 41 -17.90 1.94 -20.91
C ASP A 41 -18.49 2.99 -21.88
N THR A 42 -17.79 3.19 -22.97
CA THR A 42 -18.20 4.12 -24.03
C THR A 42 -19.41 3.62 -24.84
N LYS A 43 -19.65 2.30 -24.86
CA LYS A 43 -20.81 1.72 -25.54
C LYS A 43 -22.10 2.10 -24.84
N LYS A 44 -22.14 2.03 -23.52
CA LYS A 44 -23.32 2.43 -22.72
C LYS A 44 -23.59 3.92 -22.86
N ALA A 45 -22.53 4.75 -22.71
CA ALA A 45 -22.61 6.20 -22.87
C ALA A 45 -23.12 6.61 -24.26
N SER A 46 -22.56 6.05 -25.36
CA SER A 46 -22.95 6.34 -26.70
C SER A 46 -24.39 5.88 -27.04
N ASN A 47 -24.82 4.75 -26.49
CA ASN A 47 -26.21 4.29 -26.64
C ASN A 47 -27.20 5.21 -25.92
N TYR A 48 -26.86 5.62 -24.70
CA TYR A 48 -27.69 6.53 -23.92
C TYR A 48 -27.83 7.88 -24.61
N ALA A 49 -26.74 8.48 -25.08
CA ALA A 49 -26.75 9.71 -25.86
C ALA A 49 -27.62 9.58 -27.12
N TYR A 50 -27.55 8.46 -27.84
CA TYR A 50 -28.34 8.21 -29.03
C TYR A 50 -29.83 8.06 -28.71
N ASP A 51 -30.17 7.41 -27.60
CA ASP A 51 -31.56 7.19 -27.19
C ASP A 51 -32.25 8.49 -26.72
N ILE A 52 -31.50 9.39 -26.04
CA ILE A 52 -32.00 10.72 -25.65
C ILE A 52 -32.46 11.49 -26.87
N GLY A 53 -31.70 11.48 -27.97
CA GLY A 53 -32.06 12.20 -29.21
C GLY A 53 -33.19 11.56 -30.03
N ARG A 54 -33.74 10.40 -29.63
CA ARG A 54 -34.71 9.63 -30.42
C ARG A 54 -35.95 9.13 -29.67
N LYS A 55 -35.95 9.22 -28.33
CA LYS A 55 -37.14 8.89 -27.52
C LYS A 55 -37.98 10.13 -27.34
N GLY A 56 -39.22 10.06 -27.80
CA GLY A 56 -40.17 11.14 -27.72
C GLY A 56 -40.72 11.58 -29.10
N ASN A 57 -41.64 12.56 -29.09
CA ASN A 57 -42.13 13.15 -30.33
C ASN A 57 -41.09 14.15 -30.89
N ILE A 58 -41.30 14.63 -32.15
CA ILE A 58 -40.37 15.52 -32.85
C ILE A 58 -40.03 16.78 -32.02
N PHE A 59 -40.98 17.30 -31.25
CA PHE A 59 -40.78 18.50 -30.42
C PHE A 59 -39.92 18.20 -29.16
N GLU A 60 -40.20 17.10 -28.48
CA GLU A 60 -39.43 16.67 -27.30
C GLU A 60 -38.00 16.30 -27.68
N ASN A 61 -37.81 15.59 -28.80
CA ASN A 61 -36.48 15.24 -29.30
C ASN A 61 -35.66 16.48 -29.70
N ASN A 62 -36.24 17.48 -30.31
CA ASN A 62 -35.56 18.72 -30.68
C ASN A 62 -35.18 19.55 -29.46
N LEU A 63 -36.03 19.63 -28.43
CA LEU A 63 -35.72 20.29 -27.16
C LEU A 63 -34.61 19.56 -26.39
N THR A 64 -34.63 18.24 -26.38
CA THR A 64 -33.61 17.44 -25.73
C THR A 64 -32.26 17.53 -26.45
N VAL A 65 -32.26 17.53 -27.79
CA VAL A 65 -31.04 17.76 -28.58
C VAL A 65 -30.49 19.16 -28.36
N LEU A 66 -31.36 20.17 -28.33
CA LEU A 66 -30.97 21.55 -28.01
C LEU A 66 -30.41 21.67 -26.58
N SER A 67 -31.02 21.02 -25.60
CA SER A 67 -30.52 21.03 -24.21
C SER A 67 -29.15 20.34 -24.05
N THR A 68 -28.88 19.27 -24.83
CA THR A 68 -27.55 18.64 -24.87
C THR A 68 -26.51 19.49 -25.59
N LEU A 69 -26.89 20.24 -26.60
CA LEU A 69 -25.99 21.15 -27.31
C LEU A 69 -25.69 22.44 -26.53
N PHE A 70 -26.63 22.93 -25.72
CA PHE A 70 -26.47 24.16 -24.93
C PHE A 70 -26.22 23.95 -23.45
N GLY A 71 -25.92 22.72 -23.03
CA GLY A 71 -25.41 22.34 -21.73
C GLY A 71 -26.49 21.94 -20.73
N HIS A 72 -26.40 20.75 -20.24
CA HIS A 72 -26.73 20.29 -18.88
C HIS A 72 -27.05 18.79 -18.80
N ILE A 73 -26.99 18.02 -19.90
CA ILE A 73 -27.00 16.56 -19.79
C ILE A 73 -25.54 16.09 -19.89
N ASN A 74 -24.94 15.94 -18.78
CA ASN A 74 -23.57 15.36 -18.70
C ASN A 74 -23.66 13.83 -18.81
N ILE A 75 -23.23 13.28 -19.95
CA ILE A 75 -23.20 11.83 -20.17
C ILE A 75 -21.75 11.38 -19.97
N GLU A 76 -21.47 10.95 -18.78
CA GLU A 76 -20.13 10.43 -18.42
C GLU A 76 -20.07 8.93 -18.68
N PRO A 77 -19.05 8.44 -19.42
CA PRO A 77 -18.81 7.02 -19.52
C PRO A 77 -18.38 6.48 -18.16
N THR A 78 -18.88 5.30 -17.82
CA THR A 78 -18.52 4.64 -16.56
C THR A 78 -17.05 4.25 -16.57
N LEU A 79 -16.28 4.73 -15.61
CA LEU A 79 -14.90 4.33 -15.38
C LEU A 79 -14.88 2.92 -14.74
N ASN A 80 -14.07 2.03 -15.30
CA ASN A 80 -13.71 0.74 -14.72
C ASN A 80 -12.20 0.72 -14.47
N LEU A 81 -11.78 0.16 -13.35
CA LEU A 81 -10.38 -0.09 -13.02
C LEU A 81 -10.28 -1.27 -12.04
N ASP A 82 -9.11 -1.84 -11.93
CA ASP A 82 -8.78 -2.88 -10.95
C ASP A 82 -8.40 -2.21 -9.62
N GLU A 83 -9.38 -2.12 -8.72
CA GLU A 83 -9.19 -1.50 -7.40
C GLU A 83 -8.25 -2.29 -6.50
N GLU A 84 -8.21 -3.62 -6.61
CA GLU A 84 -7.31 -4.46 -5.81
C GLU A 84 -5.85 -4.23 -6.22
N GLN A 85 -5.59 -4.14 -7.53
CA GLN A 85 -4.24 -3.82 -8.02
C GLN A 85 -3.84 -2.39 -7.64
N LEU A 86 -4.77 -1.43 -7.74
CA LEU A 86 -4.51 -0.05 -7.33
C LEU A 86 -4.22 0.05 -5.83
N LYS A 87 -5.00 -0.64 -5.00
CA LYS A 87 -4.79 -0.73 -3.55
C LYS A 87 -3.39 -1.24 -3.22
N LYS A 88 -2.99 -2.35 -3.84
CA LYS A 88 -1.65 -2.92 -3.65
C LYS A 88 -0.54 -1.93 -4.02
N ASN A 89 -0.67 -1.26 -5.17
CA ASN A 89 0.32 -0.25 -5.57
C ASN A 89 0.42 0.90 -4.56
N LEU A 90 -0.71 1.35 -3.98
CA LEU A 90 -0.72 2.41 -2.97
C LEU A 90 -0.17 1.95 -1.62
N GLU A 91 -0.37 0.68 -1.26
CA GLU A 91 0.25 0.08 -0.07
C GLU A 91 1.78 0.02 -0.24
N ASP A 92 2.28 -0.38 -1.42
CA ASP A 92 3.71 -0.39 -1.73
C ASP A 92 4.29 1.05 -1.69
N ILE A 93 3.62 2.01 -2.31
CA ILE A 93 4.01 3.44 -2.27
C ILE A 93 4.04 3.97 -0.83
N SER A 94 3.11 3.53 0.02
CA SER A 94 3.08 3.93 1.43
C SER A 94 4.34 3.54 2.20
N LEU A 95 5.00 2.44 1.80
CA LEU A 95 6.25 1.99 2.41
C LEU A 95 7.46 2.81 1.95
N GLU A 96 7.35 3.50 0.81
CA GLU A 96 8.42 4.29 0.21
C GLU A 96 8.36 5.78 0.61
N LEU A 97 7.35 6.22 1.36
CA LEU A 97 7.23 7.61 1.79
C LEU A 97 8.44 8.04 2.64
N PRO A 98 9.12 9.16 2.30
CA PRO A 98 10.28 9.64 3.06
C PRO A 98 9.97 9.98 4.52
N ASP A 99 8.74 10.41 4.78
CA ASP A 99 8.21 10.74 6.12
C ASP A 99 7.29 9.63 6.65
N GLY A 100 7.47 8.40 6.12
CA GLY A 100 6.68 7.22 6.48
C GLY A 100 6.92 6.76 7.92
N VAL A 101 5.98 5.94 8.42
CA VAL A 101 6.12 5.31 9.73
C VAL A 101 7.34 4.38 9.76
N LEU A 102 8.18 4.56 10.76
CA LEU A 102 9.31 3.66 11.02
C LEU A 102 8.89 2.63 12.05
N GLN A 103 8.96 1.35 11.69
CA GLN A 103 8.67 0.25 12.62
C GLN A 103 9.85 0.02 13.57
N SER A 104 9.54 -0.52 14.75
CA SER A 104 10.57 -1.00 15.68
C SER A 104 11.37 -2.12 15.03
N SER A 105 12.66 -2.14 15.29
CA SER A 105 13.57 -3.19 14.83
C SER A 105 14.43 -3.69 15.98
N TYR A 106 15.11 -4.83 15.80
CA TYR A 106 16.04 -5.34 16.77
C TYR A 106 17.25 -6.01 16.11
N TYR A 107 18.34 -6.04 16.84
CA TYR A 107 19.56 -6.76 16.46
C TYR A 107 20.32 -7.20 17.71
N ILE A 108 21.26 -8.14 17.56
CA ILE A 108 22.12 -8.62 18.66
C ILE A 108 23.49 -7.98 18.51
N GLU A 109 23.95 -7.34 19.57
CA GLU A 109 25.28 -6.78 19.66
C GLU A 109 26.02 -7.33 20.92
N GLY A 110 27.02 -8.15 20.69
CA GLY A 110 27.69 -8.87 21.78
C GLY A 110 26.74 -9.75 22.58
N ASN A 111 26.58 -9.49 23.85
CA ASN A 111 25.68 -10.22 24.74
C ASN A 111 24.40 -9.41 25.03
N ASN A 112 23.98 -8.55 24.11
CA ASN A 112 22.80 -7.73 24.28
C ASN A 112 21.88 -7.84 23.07
N LEU A 113 20.60 -7.90 23.33
CA LEU A 113 19.56 -7.60 22.36
C LEU A 113 19.30 -6.10 22.41
N ILE A 114 19.48 -5.43 21.30
CA ILE A 114 19.19 -4.01 21.14
C ILE A 114 17.88 -3.89 20.38
N ILE A 115 16.93 -3.17 20.93
CA ILE A 115 15.62 -2.90 20.31
C ILE A 115 15.54 -1.40 20.04
N THR A 116 15.44 -1.03 18.78
CA THR A 116 15.23 0.37 18.36
C THR A 116 13.74 0.66 18.27
N SER A 117 13.29 1.72 18.92
CA SER A 117 11.89 2.17 18.88
C SER A 117 11.48 2.63 17.50
N GLY A 118 10.28 2.28 17.11
CA GLY A 118 9.66 2.86 15.94
C GLY A 118 9.31 4.33 16.15
N LYS A 119 9.08 5.04 15.05
CA LYS A 119 8.66 6.46 15.06
C LYS A 119 7.37 6.61 14.27
N GLU A 120 6.46 7.44 14.80
CA GLU A 120 5.28 7.80 14.04
C GLU A 120 5.66 8.50 12.74
N GLY A 121 4.84 8.30 11.74
CA GLY A 121 5.04 8.86 10.42
C GLY A 121 3.76 8.78 9.60
N ASN A 122 3.87 9.16 8.35
CA ASN A 122 2.74 9.13 7.44
C ASN A 122 2.58 7.76 6.78
N VAL A 123 1.32 7.40 6.52
CA VAL A 123 0.93 6.27 5.66
C VAL A 123 -0.13 6.76 4.69
N VAL A 124 -0.16 6.21 3.49
CA VAL A 124 -1.20 6.55 2.51
C VAL A 124 -2.58 6.11 3.04
N ASP A 125 -3.53 7.03 3.02
CA ASP A 125 -4.95 6.72 3.17
C ASP A 125 -5.44 6.17 1.83
N VAL A 126 -5.36 4.84 1.70
CA VAL A 126 -5.57 4.13 0.45
C VAL A 126 -6.95 4.42 -0.14
N GLU A 127 -8.01 4.38 0.68
CA GLU A 127 -9.38 4.58 0.22
C GLU A 127 -9.59 5.98 -0.35
N LYS A 128 -9.16 7.01 0.40
CA LYS A 128 -9.27 8.39 -0.07
C LYS A 128 -8.40 8.68 -1.28
N THR A 129 -7.21 8.07 -1.36
CA THR A 129 -6.35 8.22 -2.53
C THR A 129 -6.96 7.55 -3.76
N ILE A 130 -7.58 6.37 -3.62
CA ILE A 130 -8.33 5.72 -4.71
C ILE A 130 -9.45 6.64 -5.22
N GLU A 131 -10.22 7.26 -4.32
CA GLU A 131 -11.25 8.21 -4.71
C GLU A 131 -10.68 9.42 -5.47
N ALA A 132 -9.57 9.99 -4.99
CA ALA A 132 -8.88 11.09 -5.66
C ALA A 132 -8.38 10.70 -7.06
N ILE A 133 -7.80 9.51 -7.20
CA ILE A 133 -7.34 8.96 -8.48
C ILE A 133 -8.53 8.75 -9.43
N LYS A 134 -9.61 8.11 -8.98
CA LYS A 134 -10.83 7.90 -9.77
C LYS A 134 -11.41 9.23 -10.26
N ASN A 135 -11.50 10.21 -9.39
CA ASN A 135 -11.97 11.55 -9.75
C ASN A 135 -11.06 12.20 -10.78
N SER A 136 -9.73 12.12 -10.58
CA SER A 136 -8.76 12.73 -11.51
C SER A 136 -8.78 12.06 -12.90
N ILE A 137 -8.97 10.74 -12.97
CA ILE A 137 -9.13 10.00 -14.24
C ILE A 137 -10.46 10.37 -14.92
N SER A 138 -11.56 10.40 -14.17
CA SER A 138 -12.89 10.71 -14.70
C SER A 138 -12.99 12.14 -15.25
N THR A 139 -12.29 13.08 -14.62
CA THR A 139 -12.22 14.49 -15.06
C THR A 139 -11.08 14.78 -16.03
N PHE A 140 -10.26 13.79 -16.34
CA PHE A 140 -9.04 13.90 -17.16
C PHE A 140 -7.97 14.88 -16.62
N SER A 141 -8.12 15.33 -15.37
CA SER A 141 -7.17 16.28 -14.75
C SER A 141 -5.79 15.66 -14.48
N CYS A 142 -5.70 14.32 -14.42
CA CYS A 142 -4.45 13.59 -14.25
C CYS A 142 -3.43 13.79 -15.40
N LYS A 143 -3.88 14.35 -16.55
CA LYS A 143 -3.01 14.69 -17.66
C LYS A 143 -2.13 15.91 -17.35
N ASP A 144 -2.70 16.90 -16.68
CA ASP A 144 -2.09 18.22 -16.50
C ASP A 144 -1.51 18.43 -15.09
N SER A 145 -1.97 17.65 -14.13
CA SER A 145 -1.58 17.80 -12.72
C SER A 145 -1.39 16.47 -12.02
N PRO A 146 -0.39 16.32 -11.14
CA PRO A 146 -0.27 15.15 -10.29
C PRO A 146 -1.46 15.04 -9.34
N VAL A 147 -1.80 13.81 -8.95
CA VAL A 147 -2.77 13.53 -7.90
C VAL A 147 -2.06 13.55 -6.56
N GLU A 148 -2.54 14.34 -5.62
CA GLU A 148 -2.00 14.37 -4.26
C GLU A 148 -2.33 13.05 -3.54
N LEU A 149 -1.31 12.42 -2.94
CA LEU A 149 -1.49 11.30 -2.05
C LEU A 149 -2.14 11.80 -0.75
N VAL A 150 -3.29 11.26 -0.43
CA VAL A 150 -3.92 11.53 0.86
C VAL A 150 -3.21 10.68 1.91
N VAL A 151 -2.62 11.32 2.91
CA VAL A 151 -1.89 10.62 3.97
C VAL A 151 -2.56 10.83 5.32
N ARG A 152 -2.27 9.91 6.25
CA ARG A 152 -2.64 10.01 7.65
C ARG A 152 -1.46 9.60 8.51
N THR A 153 -1.31 10.23 9.67
CA THR A 153 -0.30 9.84 10.64
C THR A 153 -0.65 8.49 11.26
N LYS A 154 0.33 7.61 11.37
CA LYS A 154 0.24 6.30 12.02
C LYS A 154 1.39 6.16 13.03
N ALA A 155 1.07 5.69 14.24
CA ALA A 155 2.08 5.24 15.19
C ALA A 155 2.68 3.90 14.72
N PRO A 156 3.94 3.58 15.09
CA PRO A 156 4.51 2.27 14.86
C PRO A 156 3.71 1.19 15.60
N ASP A 157 3.81 -0.04 15.13
CA ASP A 157 3.20 -1.17 15.82
C ASP A 157 3.89 -1.38 17.17
N SER A 158 3.17 -1.90 18.15
CA SER A 158 3.71 -2.17 19.48
C SER A 158 4.82 -3.23 19.41
N ILE A 159 5.87 -3.05 20.23
CA ILE A 159 6.95 -4.04 20.35
C ILE A 159 6.40 -5.32 20.98
N ASP A 160 6.50 -6.43 20.26
CA ASP A 160 6.14 -7.76 20.74
C ASP A 160 7.40 -8.49 21.24
N LEU A 161 7.67 -8.33 22.53
CA LEU A 161 8.85 -8.96 23.16
C LEU A 161 8.79 -10.49 23.20
N GLU A 162 7.59 -11.07 23.27
CA GLU A 162 7.44 -12.53 23.27
C GLU A 162 7.77 -13.10 21.91
N LYS A 163 7.34 -12.43 20.84
CA LYS A 163 7.72 -12.79 19.48
C LYS A 163 9.23 -12.66 19.26
N ILE A 164 9.82 -11.53 19.66
CA ILE A 164 11.26 -11.30 19.55
C ILE A 164 12.05 -12.37 20.32
N HIS A 165 11.63 -12.67 21.56
CA HIS A 165 12.27 -13.72 22.35
C HIS A 165 12.20 -15.08 21.64
N ASN A 166 11.05 -15.47 21.12
CA ASN A 166 10.88 -16.74 20.39
C ASN A 166 11.74 -16.82 19.11
N GLU A 167 11.99 -15.69 18.46
CA GLU A 167 12.82 -15.63 17.24
C GLU A 167 14.31 -15.75 17.55
N ILE A 168 14.78 -15.25 18.71
CA ILE A 168 16.20 -15.29 19.09
C ILE A 168 16.56 -16.45 20.02
N TYR A 169 15.57 -17.00 20.75
CA TYR A 169 15.80 -18.13 21.64
C TYR A 169 16.32 -19.34 20.86
N LYS A 170 17.43 -19.89 21.35
CA LYS A 170 18.01 -21.11 20.82
C LYS A 170 18.30 -22.06 21.99
N GLU A 171 17.74 -23.27 21.91
CA GLU A 171 18.06 -24.32 22.88
C GLU A 171 19.48 -24.82 22.66
N PRO A 172 20.27 -25.09 23.73
CA PRO A 172 21.58 -25.69 23.58
C PRO A 172 21.44 -27.14 23.08
N VAL A 173 22.35 -27.56 22.22
CA VAL A 173 22.37 -28.92 21.67
C VAL A 173 23.63 -29.62 22.13
N ASP A 174 23.49 -30.77 22.77
CA ASP A 174 24.60 -31.59 23.15
C ASP A 174 25.29 -32.22 21.94
N ALA A 175 26.59 -32.51 22.03
CA ALA A 175 27.30 -33.23 20.97
C ALA A 175 26.68 -34.63 20.78
N TYR A 176 26.48 -35.02 19.55
CA TYR A 176 25.96 -36.34 19.23
C TYR A 176 26.62 -36.92 17.97
N TYR A 177 26.40 -38.22 17.73
CA TYR A 177 26.85 -38.86 16.50
C TYR A 177 25.79 -39.74 15.90
N THR A 178 25.85 -39.92 14.58
CA THR A 178 25.05 -40.89 13.82
C THR A 178 25.93 -42.06 13.40
N GLN A 179 25.34 -43.26 13.24
CA GLN A 179 26.12 -44.49 12.91
C GLN A 179 26.15 -44.82 11.42
N ASN A 180 25.16 -44.43 10.66
CA ASN A 180 25.07 -44.71 9.21
C ASN A 180 24.55 -43.48 8.41
N PRO A 181 25.42 -42.69 7.78
CA PRO A 181 26.90 -42.75 7.89
C PRO A 181 27.37 -42.28 9.27
N PHE A 182 28.57 -42.71 9.66
CA PHE A 182 29.18 -42.21 10.90
C PHE A 182 29.51 -40.72 10.74
N THR A 183 28.86 -39.89 11.51
CA THR A 183 29.03 -38.44 11.49
C THR A 183 28.95 -37.92 12.91
N VAL A 184 29.92 -37.07 13.30
CA VAL A 184 29.91 -36.41 14.60
C VAL A 184 29.40 -34.99 14.44
N TYR A 185 28.45 -34.63 15.28
CA TYR A 185 27.91 -33.29 15.40
C TYR A 185 28.41 -32.67 16.71
N PRO A 186 29.13 -31.54 16.63
CA PRO A 186 29.64 -30.87 17.85
C PRO A 186 28.47 -30.28 18.63
N SER A 187 28.67 -30.02 19.89
CA SER A 187 27.73 -29.30 20.72
C SER A 187 27.54 -27.85 20.22
N GLU A 188 26.34 -27.34 20.35
CA GLU A 188 26.00 -25.96 20.03
C GLU A 188 25.44 -25.23 21.24
N ASN A 189 25.93 -24.02 21.48
CA ASN A 189 25.38 -23.17 22.53
C ASN A 189 24.00 -22.66 22.16
N GLY A 190 23.15 -22.56 23.16
CA GLY A 190 21.88 -21.86 23.08
C GLY A 190 21.99 -20.38 23.43
N LEU A 191 20.88 -19.68 23.31
CA LEU A 191 20.76 -18.26 23.62
C LEU A 191 19.44 -17.98 24.31
N ASP A 192 19.44 -17.12 25.32
CA ASP A 192 18.22 -16.73 26.04
C ASP A 192 18.37 -15.33 26.65
N PHE A 193 17.30 -14.72 27.12
CA PHE A 193 17.37 -13.53 27.97
C PHE A 193 18.10 -13.86 29.27
N ASN A 194 18.96 -12.94 29.74
CA ASN A 194 19.62 -13.03 31.04
C ASN A 194 18.77 -12.45 32.19
N ILE A 195 17.54 -12.09 31.90
CA ILE A 195 16.53 -11.55 32.83
C ILE A 195 15.20 -12.23 32.55
N SER A 196 14.23 -12.09 33.45
CA SER A 196 12.89 -12.58 33.23
C SER A 196 12.16 -11.76 32.15
N MET A 197 11.13 -12.35 31.55
CA MET A 197 10.27 -11.64 30.58
C MET A 197 9.60 -10.39 31.20
N ASP A 198 9.23 -10.45 32.48
CA ASP A 198 8.63 -9.30 33.18
C ASP A 198 9.62 -8.15 33.36
N GLU A 199 10.88 -8.47 33.67
CA GLU A 199 11.95 -7.46 33.74
C GLU A 199 12.24 -6.87 32.36
N ALA A 200 12.27 -7.69 31.31
CA ALA A 200 12.43 -7.22 29.92
C ALA A 200 11.27 -6.31 29.50
N LYS A 201 10.03 -6.66 29.83
CA LYS A 201 8.84 -5.80 29.60
C LYS A 201 8.96 -4.47 30.37
N ASN A 202 9.45 -4.50 31.61
CA ASN A 202 9.70 -3.27 32.36
C ASN A 202 10.73 -2.36 31.68
N ILE A 203 11.83 -2.90 31.16
CA ILE A 203 12.82 -2.12 30.43
C ILE A 203 12.22 -1.40 29.22
N VAL A 204 11.38 -2.09 28.45
CA VAL A 204 10.86 -1.58 27.18
C VAL A 204 9.64 -0.66 27.38
N PHE A 205 8.79 -0.92 28.38
CA PHE A 205 7.51 -0.23 28.50
C PHE A 205 7.41 0.77 29.65
N SER A 206 8.42 0.84 30.56
CA SER A 206 8.39 1.80 31.69
C SER A 206 8.64 3.24 31.27
N GLU A 207 9.54 3.45 30.31
CA GLU A 207 9.94 4.76 29.78
C GLU A 207 10.10 4.68 28.27
N GLN A 208 9.67 5.70 27.57
CA GLN A 208 9.89 5.80 26.13
C GLN A 208 11.33 6.22 25.85
N LYS A 209 12.05 5.39 25.11
CA LYS A 209 13.45 5.63 24.66
C LYS A 209 13.57 5.32 23.18
N ASP A 210 14.57 5.89 22.53
CA ASP A 210 14.91 5.55 21.15
C ASP A 210 15.46 4.12 21.04
N GLU A 211 16.08 3.62 22.12
CA GLU A 211 16.74 2.31 22.14
C GLU A 211 16.65 1.65 23.52
N TYR A 212 16.42 0.35 23.53
CA TYR A 212 16.37 -0.48 24.73
C TYR A 212 17.41 -1.60 24.62
N THR A 213 18.05 -1.93 25.74
CA THR A 213 19.03 -3.00 25.83
C THR A 213 18.54 -4.08 26.77
N ILE A 214 18.42 -5.31 26.26
CA ILE A 214 18.09 -6.50 27.05
C ILE A 214 19.33 -7.41 27.08
N PRO A 215 19.87 -7.74 28.26
CA PRO A 215 21.03 -8.62 28.35
C PRO A 215 20.66 -10.05 27.97
N LEU A 216 21.57 -10.70 27.23
CA LEU A 216 21.47 -12.08 26.79
C LEU A 216 22.45 -12.96 27.56
N LYS A 217 22.14 -14.24 27.71
CA LYS A 217 23.01 -15.29 28.24
C LYS A 217 23.14 -16.40 27.22
N THR A 218 24.36 -16.94 27.16
CA THR A 218 24.65 -18.19 26.47
C THR A 218 24.19 -19.36 27.30
N LEU A 219 23.39 -20.26 26.72
CA LEU A 219 23.08 -21.55 27.34
C LEU A 219 24.11 -22.57 26.88
N THR A 220 24.82 -23.18 27.81
CA THR A 220 25.84 -24.19 27.50
C THR A 220 25.20 -25.57 27.47
N PRO A 221 25.55 -26.42 26.49
CA PRO A 221 25.14 -27.82 26.48
C PRO A 221 25.78 -28.58 27.65
N ASN A 222 25.22 -29.77 27.97
CA ASN A 222 25.71 -30.59 29.06
C ASN A 222 26.96 -31.42 28.67
N VAL A 223 27.15 -31.71 27.40
CA VAL A 223 28.25 -32.52 26.87
C VAL A 223 28.75 -31.94 25.54
#